data_636a6808377b3f8a48dd3701dfc112a1
#
_entry.id   636a6808377b3f8a48dd3701dfc112a1
#
_cell.length_a   1.000
_cell.length_b   1.000
_cell.length_c   1.000
_cell.angle_alpha   90.00
_cell.angle_beta   90.00
_cell.angle_gamma   90.00
#
_symmetry.space_group_name_H-M   'P 1'
#
loop_
_entity.id
_entity.type
_entity.pdbx_description
1 polymer ?
#
loop_
_entity_poly.entity_id
_entity_poly.type
_entity_poly.pdbx_seq_one_letter_code
_entity_poly.pdbx_strand_id
1 'polypeptide(L)'
;MTVVYDIETLSNCFTYTAINLKTQEKYQFTIWKDINEYIDLLKHLSECKGMIGFNNINFDYPVIHYMIEERQKLAQLSANEIAKKVYKKAQDLIGREYSALKEELVIIPQLDLFRIWHYDNKARMTGLKKLEIALNFPNVQDMPYHH
;
A
#
# COMPACT_ATOMS: atom_id res chain seq x y z
N MET A 1 9.02 12.03 3.21
CA MET A 1 8.66 11.28 4.44
C MET A 1 8.72 9.77 4.21
N THR A 2 8.89 9.03 5.28
CA THR A 2 8.77 7.58 5.25
C THR A 2 7.48 7.19 5.94
N VAL A 3 6.71 6.31 5.32
CA VAL A 3 5.40 5.90 5.86
C VAL A 3 5.34 4.37 6.00
N VAL A 4 4.54 3.92 6.94
CA VAL A 4 4.10 2.53 7.00
C VAL A 4 2.69 2.52 6.45
N TYR A 5 2.42 1.64 5.48
CA TYR A 5 1.18 1.72 4.72
C TYR A 5 0.54 0.37 4.48
N ASP A 6 -0.72 0.43 4.12
CA ASP A 6 -1.51 -0.73 3.72
C ASP A 6 -2.55 -0.29 2.69
N ILE A 7 -2.94 -1.18 1.80
CA ILE A 7 -4.01 -0.95 0.85
C ILE A 7 -5.06 -2.04 0.95
N GLU A 8 -6.29 -1.68 0.60
CA GLU A 8 -7.39 -2.62 0.42
C GLU A 8 -7.96 -2.44 -0.98
N THR A 9 -8.12 -3.55 -1.69
CA THR A 9 -8.70 -3.54 -3.04
C THR A 9 -9.94 -4.41 -3.05
N LEU A 10 -11.08 -3.77 -3.30
CA LEU A 10 -12.37 -4.44 -3.48
C LEU A 10 -12.87 -4.13 -4.89
N SER A 11 -13.87 -4.88 -5.35
CA SER A 11 -14.36 -4.77 -6.73
C SER A 11 -14.79 -3.34 -7.13
N ASN A 12 -15.19 -2.53 -6.15
CA ASN A 12 -15.69 -1.17 -6.38
C ASN A 12 -15.12 -0.15 -5.39
N CYS A 13 -14.07 -0.52 -4.65
CA CYS A 13 -13.51 0.33 -3.61
C CYS A 13 -12.01 0.10 -3.49
N PHE A 14 -11.28 1.19 -3.38
CA PHE A 14 -9.85 1.16 -3.06
C PHE A 14 -9.63 2.06 -1.87
N THR A 15 -8.84 1.58 -0.90
CA THR A 15 -8.41 2.41 0.23
C THR A 15 -6.91 2.28 0.42
N TYR A 16 -6.31 3.39 0.82
CA TYR A 16 -4.91 3.48 1.22
C TYR A 16 -4.86 4.10 2.59
N THR A 17 -4.13 3.49 3.49
CA THR A 17 -3.88 4.03 4.83
C THR A 17 -2.38 4.04 5.09
N ALA A 18 -1.92 5.07 5.77
CA ALA A 18 -0.50 5.20 6.09
C ALA A 18 -0.29 6.00 7.36
N ILE A 19 0.86 5.78 7.98
CA ILE A 19 1.30 6.55 9.14
C ILE A 19 2.72 7.01 8.88
N ASN A 20 2.95 8.32 9.06
CA ASN A 20 4.30 8.87 8.96
C ASN A 20 5.15 8.31 10.11
N LEU A 21 6.26 7.68 9.75
CA LEU A 21 7.13 7.00 10.71
C LEU A 21 7.68 7.96 11.77
N LYS A 22 7.95 9.20 11.39
CA LYS A 22 8.57 10.19 12.27
C LYS A 22 7.55 10.97 13.08
N THR A 23 6.48 11.47 12.43
CA THR A 23 5.52 12.37 13.08
C THR A 23 4.30 11.65 13.61
N GLN A 24 4.05 10.41 13.19
CA GLN A 24 2.86 9.61 13.53
C GLN A 24 1.57 10.19 12.92
N GLU A 25 1.68 11.12 11.99
CA GLU A 25 0.53 11.64 11.28
C GLU A 25 -0.10 10.54 10.41
N LYS A 26 -1.41 10.43 10.46
CA LYS A 26 -2.17 9.40 9.74
C LYS A 26 -2.72 9.97 8.44
N TYR A 27 -2.69 9.14 7.40
CA TYR A 27 -3.21 9.47 6.08
C TYR A 27 -4.17 8.38 5.65
N GLN A 28 -5.26 8.79 5.03
CA GLN A 28 -6.23 7.85 4.46
C GLN A 28 -6.80 8.44 3.18
N PHE A 29 -6.81 7.63 2.13
CA PHE A 29 -7.40 8.03 0.84
C PHE A 29 -8.33 6.92 0.37
N THR A 30 -9.51 7.34 -0.09
CA THR A 30 -10.57 6.42 -0.52
C THR A 30 -10.99 6.75 -1.94
N ILE A 31 -11.19 5.71 -2.73
CA ILE A 31 -11.78 5.81 -4.07
C ILE A 31 -12.97 4.87 -4.10
N TRP A 32 -14.17 5.42 -3.98
CA TRP A 32 -15.39 4.63 -3.83
C TRP A 32 -16.62 5.49 -4.09
N LYS A 33 -17.49 5.02 -4.95
CA LYS A 33 -18.72 5.75 -5.33
C LYS A 33 -18.41 7.16 -5.85
N ASP A 34 -18.85 8.18 -5.12
CA ASP A 34 -18.61 9.60 -5.43
C ASP A 34 -17.38 10.17 -4.70
N ILE A 35 -16.71 9.35 -3.88
CA ILE A 35 -15.48 9.75 -3.21
C ILE A 35 -14.31 9.40 -4.11
N ASN A 36 -13.62 10.42 -4.60
CA ASN A 36 -12.47 10.22 -5.47
C ASN A 36 -11.28 11.02 -4.95
N GLU A 37 -10.47 10.37 -4.13
CA GLU A 37 -9.27 10.98 -3.57
C GLU A 37 -8.00 10.54 -4.30
N TYR A 38 -8.14 10.14 -5.56
CA TYR A 38 -7.01 9.64 -6.35
C TYR A 38 -5.91 10.68 -6.52
N ILE A 39 -6.27 11.92 -6.84
CA ILE A 39 -5.27 13.00 -7.02
C ILE A 39 -4.56 13.30 -5.71
N ASP A 40 -5.31 13.33 -4.61
CA ASP A 40 -4.72 13.51 -3.28
C ASP A 40 -3.76 12.39 -2.92
N LEU A 41 -4.10 11.16 -3.28
CA LEU A 41 -3.22 10.00 -3.11
C LEU A 41 -1.92 10.18 -3.91
N LEU A 42 -2.01 10.58 -5.16
CA LEU A 42 -0.83 10.81 -5.99
C LEU A 42 0.08 11.87 -5.39
N LYS A 43 -0.51 12.95 -4.88
CA LYS A 43 0.24 14.01 -4.22
C LYS A 43 0.96 13.47 -2.99
N HIS A 44 0.27 12.71 -2.15
CA HIS A 44 0.86 12.06 -0.99
C HIS A 44 2.02 11.16 -1.38
N LEU A 45 1.83 10.32 -2.39
CA LEU A 45 2.88 9.40 -2.87
C LEU A 45 4.10 10.15 -3.38
N SER A 46 3.91 11.31 -4.00
CA SER A 46 5.02 12.13 -4.48
C SER A 46 5.89 12.67 -3.34
N GLU A 47 5.35 12.74 -2.14
CA GLU A 47 6.06 13.20 -0.95
C GLU A 47 6.71 12.07 -0.16
N CYS A 48 6.45 10.81 -0.53
CA CYS A 48 7.03 9.65 0.12
C CYS A 48 8.43 9.36 -0.40
N LYS A 49 9.40 9.26 0.50
CA LYS A 49 10.79 8.88 0.21
C LYS A 49 11.06 7.41 0.47
N GLY A 50 10.20 6.76 1.22
CA GLY A 50 10.28 5.35 1.50
C GLY A 50 8.95 4.85 2.05
N MET A 51 8.65 3.59 1.80
CA MET A 51 7.39 2.97 2.21
C MET A 51 7.67 1.61 2.84
N ILE A 52 7.08 1.38 3.97
CA ILE A 52 7.21 0.15 4.74
C ILE A 52 5.86 -0.55 4.75
N GLY A 53 5.85 -1.82 4.45
CA GLY A 53 4.63 -2.61 4.43
C GLY A 53 4.86 -4.07 4.77
N PHE A 54 3.85 -4.88 4.58
CA PHE A 54 3.90 -6.31 4.78
C PHE A 54 3.46 -7.00 3.50
N ASN A 55 4.35 -7.79 2.89
CA ASN A 55 4.16 -8.39 1.57
C ASN A 55 3.92 -7.33 0.47
N ASN A 56 4.42 -6.13 0.69
CA ASN A 56 4.18 -5.00 -0.21
C ASN A 56 4.98 -5.08 -1.51
N ILE A 57 6.12 -5.72 -1.52
CA ILE A 57 6.91 -5.86 -2.75
C ILE A 57 6.16 -6.72 -3.76
N ASN A 58 5.43 -7.72 -3.31
CA ASN A 58 4.69 -8.62 -4.19
C ASN A 58 3.28 -8.16 -4.49
N PHE A 59 2.67 -7.31 -3.66
CA PHE A 59 1.28 -6.94 -3.84
C PHE A 59 1.02 -5.43 -3.76
N ASP A 60 1.14 -4.83 -2.56
CA ASP A 60 0.72 -3.43 -2.36
C ASP A 60 1.46 -2.49 -3.29
N TYR A 61 2.77 -2.62 -3.38
CA TYR A 61 3.54 -1.69 -4.21
C TYR A 61 3.28 -1.88 -5.71
N PRO A 62 3.23 -3.08 -6.28
CA PRO A 62 2.84 -3.22 -7.69
C PRO A 62 1.50 -2.59 -8.03
N VAL A 63 0.52 -2.61 -7.11
CA VAL A 63 -0.76 -1.91 -7.29
C VAL A 63 -0.54 -0.40 -7.28
N ILE A 64 0.20 0.12 -6.29
CA ILE A 64 0.54 1.54 -6.20
C ILE A 64 1.31 1.99 -7.45
N HIS A 65 2.26 1.19 -7.88
CA HIS A 65 3.06 1.48 -9.08
C HIS A 65 2.17 1.60 -10.33
N TYR A 66 1.22 0.69 -10.50
CA TYR A 66 0.23 0.76 -11.57
C TYR A 66 -0.54 2.07 -11.51
N MET A 67 -0.97 2.48 -10.32
CA MET A 67 -1.72 3.73 -10.14
C MET A 67 -0.88 4.96 -10.49
N ILE A 68 0.42 4.92 -10.25
CA ILE A 68 1.34 6.00 -10.61
C ILE A 68 1.59 6.01 -12.13
N GLU A 69 1.89 4.86 -12.71
CA GLU A 69 2.17 4.75 -14.15
C GLU A 69 0.99 5.16 -15.01
N GLU A 70 -0.21 4.76 -14.61
CA GLU A 70 -1.44 5.02 -15.39
C GLU A 70 -2.13 6.32 -14.99
N ARG A 71 -1.43 7.23 -14.33
CA ARG A 71 -2.02 8.45 -13.77
C ARG A 71 -2.72 9.34 -14.78
N GLN A 72 -2.22 9.40 -16.00
CA GLN A 72 -2.86 10.24 -17.02
C GLN A 72 -4.22 9.69 -17.43
N LYS A 73 -4.35 8.38 -17.50
CA LYS A 73 -5.61 7.72 -17.83
C LYS A 73 -6.57 7.73 -16.65
N LEU A 74 -6.07 7.33 -15.48
CA LEU A 74 -6.91 7.18 -14.29
C LEU A 74 -7.47 8.53 -13.81
N ALA A 75 -6.70 9.60 -13.96
CA ALA A 75 -7.15 10.94 -13.54
C ALA A 75 -8.40 11.42 -14.28
N GLN A 76 -8.69 10.85 -15.44
CA GLN A 76 -9.86 11.22 -16.25
C GLN A 76 -11.08 10.36 -15.97
N LEU A 77 -10.96 9.35 -15.13
CA LEU A 77 -12.01 8.38 -14.86
C LEU A 77 -12.79 8.74 -13.59
N SER A 78 -13.99 8.19 -13.49
CA SER A 78 -14.76 8.28 -12.24
C SER A 78 -14.14 7.40 -11.16
N ALA A 79 -14.50 7.65 -9.92
CA ALA A 79 -14.02 6.83 -8.79
C ALA A 79 -14.35 5.35 -9.01
N ASN A 80 -15.57 5.07 -9.46
CA ASN A 80 -16.00 3.69 -9.71
C ASN A 80 -15.15 3.01 -10.77
N GLU A 81 -14.83 3.71 -11.84
CA GLU A 81 -13.98 3.19 -12.92
C GLU A 81 -12.53 2.97 -12.46
N ILE A 82 -11.99 3.90 -11.67
CA ILE A 82 -10.63 3.76 -11.11
C ILE A 82 -10.58 2.52 -10.21
N ALA A 83 -11.54 2.41 -9.29
CA ALA A 83 -11.59 1.29 -8.35
C ALA A 83 -11.65 -0.06 -9.07
N LYS A 84 -12.46 -0.15 -10.13
CA LYS A 84 -12.56 -1.37 -10.94
C LYS A 84 -11.24 -1.74 -11.62
N LYS A 85 -10.56 -0.77 -12.20
CA LYS A 85 -9.28 -1.01 -12.86
C LYS A 85 -8.20 -1.43 -11.87
N VAL A 86 -8.16 -0.80 -10.72
CA VAL A 86 -7.21 -1.15 -9.65
C VAL A 86 -7.48 -2.56 -9.13
N TYR A 87 -8.75 -2.89 -8.91
CA TYR A 87 -9.14 -4.24 -8.49
C TYR A 87 -8.72 -5.30 -9.52
N LYS A 88 -8.93 -5.03 -10.79
CA LYS A 88 -8.52 -5.94 -11.86
C LYS A 88 -7.00 -6.16 -11.84
N LYS A 89 -6.23 -5.10 -11.66
CA LYS A 89 -4.77 -5.20 -11.54
C LYS A 89 -4.38 -6.05 -10.33
N ALA A 90 -5.04 -5.86 -9.19
CA ALA A 90 -4.78 -6.64 -7.99
C ALA A 90 -5.08 -8.13 -8.22
N GLN A 91 -6.18 -8.45 -8.90
CA GLN A 91 -6.52 -9.82 -9.23
C GLN A 91 -5.51 -10.46 -10.18
N ASP A 92 -5.02 -9.71 -11.16
CA ASP A 92 -3.96 -10.19 -12.05
C ASP A 92 -2.69 -10.53 -11.28
N LEU A 93 -2.31 -9.72 -10.31
CA LEU A 93 -1.14 -9.99 -9.47
C LEU A 93 -1.30 -11.26 -8.66
N ILE A 94 -2.46 -11.46 -8.07
CA ILE A 94 -2.77 -12.67 -7.31
C ILE A 94 -2.73 -13.89 -8.22
N GLY A 95 -3.31 -13.80 -9.40
CA GLY A 95 -3.34 -14.90 -10.37
C GLY A 95 -1.97 -15.28 -10.94
N ARG A 96 -0.99 -14.37 -10.89
CA ARG A 96 0.39 -14.63 -11.34
C ARG A 96 1.32 -15.10 -10.23
N GLU A 97 0.80 -15.48 -9.10
CA GLU A 97 1.59 -15.88 -7.93
C GLU A 97 2.60 -14.81 -7.50
N TYR A 98 2.19 -13.53 -7.56
CA TYR A 98 2.98 -12.40 -7.07
C TYR A 98 4.34 -12.24 -7.75
N SER A 99 4.38 -12.13 -9.07
CA SER A 99 5.62 -11.74 -9.72
C SER A 99 5.98 -10.31 -9.34
N ALA A 100 7.02 -10.16 -8.53
CA ALA A 100 7.49 -8.86 -8.07
C ALA A 100 7.95 -8.00 -9.24
N LEU A 101 7.74 -6.69 -9.12
CA LEU A 101 8.33 -5.71 -10.03
C LEU A 101 9.85 -5.82 -9.97
N LYS A 102 10.50 -5.64 -11.12
CA LYS A 102 11.95 -5.53 -11.15
C LYS A 102 12.39 -4.32 -10.31
N GLU A 103 13.42 -4.51 -9.53
CA GLU A 103 13.93 -3.50 -8.60
C GLU A 103 14.20 -2.16 -9.29
N GLU A 104 14.73 -2.18 -10.49
CA GLU A 104 15.03 -0.97 -11.27
C GLU A 104 13.80 -0.18 -11.69
N LEU A 105 12.60 -0.76 -11.63
CA LEU A 105 11.35 -0.09 -11.95
C LEU A 105 10.67 0.53 -10.72
N VAL A 106 11.19 0.27 -9.54
CA VAL A 106 10.60 0.77 -8.29
C VAL A 106 10.87 2.27 -8.17
N ILE A 107 9.80 3.06 -8.07
CA ILE A 107 9.88 4.52 -7.98
C ILE A 107 10.12 4.98 -6.55
N ILE A 108 9.41 4.36 -5.58
CA ILE A 108 9.55 4.69 -4.16
C ILE A 108 10.16 3.49 -3.45
N PRO A 109 11.32 3.63 -2.80
CA PRO A 109 11.95 2.50 -2.10
C PRO A 109 11.01 1.82 -1.12
N GLN A 110 11.02 0.50 -1.13
CA GLN A 110 10.12 -0.33 -0.33
C GLN A 110 10.91 -1.17 0.68
N LEU A 111 10.39 -1.25 1.90
CA LEU A 111 10.85 -2.21 2.90
C LEU A 111 9.71 -3.17 3.19
N ASP A 112 9.94 -4.46 3.02
CA ASP A 112 8.91 -5.48 3.19
C ASP A 112 9.18 -6.28 4.46
N LEU A 113 8.34 -6.07 5.46
CA LEU A 113 8.48 -6.74 6.75
C LEU A 113 8.25 -8.25 6.66
N PHE A 114 7.48 -8.69 5.67
CA PHE A 114 7.26 -10.12 5.44
C PHE A 114 8.58 -10.82 5.07
N ARG A 115 9.43 -10.16 4.29
CA ARG A 115 10.74 -10.71 3.92
C ARG A 115 11.68 -10.79 5.11
N ILE A 116 11.70 -9.76 5.96
CA ILE A 116 12.49 -9.76 7.19
C ILE A 116 12.00 -10.87 8.12
N TRP A 117 10.70 -11.01 8.25
CA TRP A 117 10.06 -12.07 9.01
C TRP A 117 10.49 -13.45 8.54
N HIS A 118 10.56 -13.68 7.22
CA HIS A 118 10.90 -14.96 6.65
C HIS A 118 12.36 -15.35 6.88
N TYR A 119 13.25 -14.39 6.99
CA TYR A 119 14.67 -14.64 7.21
C TYR A 119 15.02 -14.99 8.65
N ASP A 120 14.22 -14.58 9.60
CA ASP A 120 14.48 -14.83 11.02
C ASP A 120 13.37 -15.69 11.63
N ASN A 121 13.51 -17.00 11.48
CA ASN A 121 12.52 -17.97 11.90
C ASN A 121 12.29 -18.02 13.41
N LYS A 122 13.30 -17.65 14.22
CA LYS A 122 13.21 -17.76 15.68
C LYS A 122 12.66 -16.50 16.34
N ALA A 123 12.94 -15.35 15.77
CA ALA A 123 12.50 -14.06 16.32
C ALA A 123 11.27 -13.52 15.64
N ARG A 124 10.68 -14.28 14.78
CA ARG A 124 9.60 -13.92 13.87
C ARG A 124 8.47 -13.11 14.51
N MET A 125 7.82 -13.70 15.52
CA MET A 125 6.70 -13.04 16.22
C MET A 125 7.20 -11.91 17.11
N THR A 126 8.33 -12.14 17.78
CA THR A 126 8.94 -11.17 18.68
C THR A 126 9.44 -9.95 17.92
N GLY A 127 10.06 -10.17 16.75
CA GLY A 127 10.55 -9.09 15.91
C GLY A 127 9.44 -8.18 15.42
N LEU A 128 8.35 -8.75 14.93
CA LEU A 128 7.20 -7.99 14.48
C LEU A 128 6.57 -7.20 15.63
N LYS A 129 6.40 -7.84 16.78
CA LYS A 129 5.84 -7.21 17.97
C LYS A 129 6.72 -6.06 18.46
N LYS A 130 8.03 -6.25 18.49
CA LYS A 130 8.96 -5.18 18.86
C LYS A 130 8.89 -4.03 17.88
N LEU A 131 8.75 -4.33 16.58
CA LEU A 131 8.64 -3.33 15.56
C LEU A 131 7.35 -2.54 15.70
N GLU A 132 6.23 -3.19 15.97
CA GLU A 132 4.96 -2.53 16.25
C GLU A 132 5.06 -1.58 17.44
N ILE A 133 5.72 -2.01 18.51
CA ILE A 133 5.93 -1.19 19.70
C ILE A 133 6.87 -0.02 19.39
N ALA A 134 7.96 -0.26 18.69
CA ALA A 134 8.93 0.76 18.32
C ALA A 134 8.33 1.82 17.40
N LEU A 135 7.44 1.41 16.50
CA LEU A 135 6.72 2.31 15.59
C LEU A 135 5.52 2.95 16.27
N ASN A 136 5.21 2.54 17.50
CA ASN A 136 4.07 3.03 18.25
C ASN A 136 2.77 2.90 17.46
N PHE A 137 2.60 1.78 16.77
CA PHE A 137 1.43 1.49 15.95
C PHE A 137 0.28 1.10 16.85
N PRO A 138 -0.81 1.86 16.84
CA PRO A 138 -2.00 1.38 17.50
C PRO A 138 -2.59 0.28 16.63
N ASN A 139 -2.44 -0.97 17.05
CA ASN A 139 -3.22 -2.09 16.57
C ASN A 139 -3.39 -2.17 15.05
N VAL A 140 -2.39 -2.65 14.34
CA VAL A 140 -2.47 -2.90 12.89
C VAL A 140 -3.71 -3.75 12.54
N GLN A 141 -4.18 -4.56 13.50
CA GLN A 141 -5.37 -5.40 13.35
C GLN A 141 -6.68 -4.61 13.29
N ASP A 142 -6.67 -3.37 13.77
CA ASP A 142 -7.86 -2.52 13.83
C ASP A 142 -7.95 -1.53 12.66
N MET A 143 -7.30 -1.83 11.55
CA MET A 143 -7.47 -1.06 10.33
C MET A 143 -8.93 -1.12 9.89
N PRO A 144 -9.55 0.03 9.56
CA PRO A 144 -11.01 0.11 9.42
C PRO A 144 -11.60 -0.63 8.22
N TYR A 145 -10.81 -1.28 7.39
CA TYR A 145 -11.28 -1.93 6.17
C TYR A 145 -10.84 -3.38 6.07
N HIS A 146 -10.98 -4.12 7.14
CA HIS A 146 -10.76 -5.56 7.10
C HIS A 146 -11.87 -6.28 6.34
N HIS A 147 -11.46 -7.25 5.56
CA HIS A 147 -12.39 -8.14 4.86
C HIS A 147 -13.11 -9.06 5.82
#